data_41486216fa06eab71cda450d79a4fe5a
#
_entry.id   41486216fa06eab71cda450d79a4fe5a
#
_cell.length_a   1.000
_cell.length_b   1.000
_cell.length_c   1.000
_cell.angle_alpha   90.00
_cell.angle_beta   90.00
_cell.angle_gamma   90.00
#
_symmetry.space_group_name_H-M   'P 1'
#
loop_
_entity.id
_entity.type
_entity.pdbx_description
1 polymer ?
#
loop_
_entity_poly.entity_id
_entity_poly.type
_entity_poly.pdbx_seq_one_letter_code
_entity_poly.pdbx_strand_id
1 'polypeptide(L)'
;DDVRIRFSDSGHILGSAITELEIVENDESRRIVFTGDLGRRGLPLLRDPEIVEGCEVLITESTYGNRVHPSASDIKGELLRIIDEASIVGGRVIIPAFSLGRTQHLVYFLNELHNEGKLPNVPIFVDSPLARRVTRVYRDHKDIMDAEVQELLRRDQDPFGFPGMTYVATQRESMEL
;
A
#
# COMPACT_ATOMS: atom_id res chain seq x y z
N ASP A 1 -23.99 28.37 14.13
CA ASP A 1 -23.13 27.20 14.44
C ASP A 1 -22.86 26.47 13.15
N ASP A 2 -21.58 26.34 12.77
CA ASP A 2 -21.16 25.71 11.52
C ASP A 2 -20.15 24.61 11.83
N VAL A 3 -20.22 23.52 11.05
CA VAL A 3 -19.19 22.45 11.07
C VAL A 3 -18.65 22.31 9.66
N ARG A 4 -17.34 22.50 9.51
CA ARG A 4 -16.61 22.26 8.26
C ARG A 4 -15.80 20.99 8.39
N ILE A 5 -15.82 20.18 7.33
CA ILE A 5 -15.07 18.92 7.27
C ILE A 5 -14.12 19.00 6.09
N ARG A 6 -12.84 18.65 6.33
CA ARG A 6 -11.83 18.48 5.30
C ARG A 6 -11.22 17.09 5.42
N PHE A 7 -10.89 16.50 4.27
CA PHE A 7 -10.15 15.25 4.18
C PHE A 7 -8.80 15.50 3.52
N SER A 8 -7.76 14.92 4.09
CA SER A 8 -6.39 14.93 3.57
C SER A 8 -5.87 13.50 3.48
N ASP A 9 -4.93 13.24 2.57
CA ASP A 9 -4.37 11.89 2.40
C ASP A 9 -3.68 11.41 3.69
N SER A 10 -4.08 10.23 4.20
CA SER A 10 -3.38 9.59 5.31
C SER A 10 -2.29 8.60 4.85
N GLY A 11 -2.21 8.30 3.55
CA GLY A 11 -1.16 7.48 2.94
C GLY A 11 -1.13 6.01 3.38
N HIS A 12 -2.15 5.52 4.10
CA HIS A 12 -2.16 4.18 4.68
C HIS A 12 -2.63 3.10 3.68
N ILE A 13 -3.85 3.25 3.18
CA ILE A 13 -4.44 2.42 2.12
C ILE A 13 -5.19 3.33 1.16
N LEU A 14 -5.52 2.81 -0.02
CA LEU A 14 -6.27 3.57 -1.02
C LEU A 14 -7.61 4.05 -0.44
N GLY A 15 -7.82 5.39 -0.43
CA GLY A 15 -9.02 6.04 0.09
C GLY A 15 -9.01 6.32 1.60
N SER A 16 -7.93 6.00 2.32
CA SER A 16 -7.79 6.42 3.72
C SER A 16 -7.53 7.91 3.83
N ALA A 17 -8.10 8.55 4.85
CA ALA A 17 -8.01 10.00 5.02
C ALA A 17 -7.83 10.42 6.47
N ILE A 18 -7.06 11.50 6.64
CA ILE A 18 -7.09 12.32 7.86
C ILE A 18 -8.34 13.18 7.79
N THR A 19 -9.12 13.21 8.86
CA THR A 19 -10.35 14.00 8.94
C THR A 19 -10.12 15.19 9.85
N GLU A 20 -10.31 16.39 9.30
CA GLU A 20 -10.25 17.66 10.03
C GLU A 20 -11.67 18.19 10.22
N LEU A 21 -12.02 18.49 11.46
CA LEU A 21 -13.27 19.14 11.81
C LEU A 21 -12.98 20.55 12.34
N GLU A 22 -13.56 21.55 11.72
CA GLU A 22 -13.61 22.91 12.24
C GLU A 22 -15.05 23.17 12.73
N ILE A 23 -15.19 23.41 14.03
CA ILE A 23 -16.46 23.67 14.69
C ILE A 23 -16.47 25.14 15.09
N VAL A 24 -17.44 25.89 14.58
CA VAL A 24 -17.65 27.31 14.91
C VAL A 24 -18.90 27.42 15.78
N GLU A 25 -18.71 27.87 17.02
CA GLU A 25 -19.78 28.08 17.99
C GLU A 25 -19.54 29.38 18.75
N ASN A 26 -20.52 30.28 18.80
CA ASN A 26 -20.44 31.57 19.49
C ASN A 26 -19.23 32.42 19.06
N ASP A 27 -18.91 32.49 17.76
CA ASP A 27 -17.76 33.16 17.18
C ASP A 27 -16.38 32.58 17.60
N GLU A 28 -16.34 31.46 18.30
CA GLU A 28 -15.14 30.71 18.57
C GLU A 28 -15.01 29.55 17.57
N SER A 29 -13.80 29.33 17.05
CA SER A 29 -13.48 28.18 16.18
C SER A 29 -12.60 27.19 16.93
N ARG A 30 -12.95 25.91 16.85
CA ARG A 30 -12.15 24.81 17.40
C ARG A 30 -11.85 23.81 16.29
N ARG A 31 -10.59 23.37 16.20
CA ARG A 31 -10.15 22.40 15.22
C ARG A 31 -9.76 21.08 15.86
N ILE A 32 -10.45 20.01 15.45
CA ILE A 32 -10.22 18.64 15.88
C ILE A 32 -9.72 17.84 14.69
N VAL A 33 -8.66 17.07 14.87
CA VAL A 33 -8.08 16.22 13.83
C VAL A 33 -8.12 14.77 14.25
N PHE A 34 -8.65 13.92 13.36
CA PHE A 34 -8.60 12.46 13.47
C PHE A 34 -7.69 11.94 12.38
N THR A 35 -6.58 11.30 12.75
CA THR A 35 -5.64 10.78 11.73
C THR A 35 -6.16 9.51 11.07
N GLY A 36 -7.00 8.74 11.75
CA GLY A 36 -7.18 7.35 11.39
C GLY A 36 -5.84 6.62 11.43
N ASP A 37 -5.72 5.55 10.64
CA ASP A 37 -4.45 4.86 10.45
C ASP A 37 -3.56 5.66 9.49
N LEU A 38 -2.32 5.91 9.90
CA LEU A 38 -1.35 6.68 9.12
C LEU A 38 -0.45 5.77 8.29
N GLY A 39 -0.23 6.15 7.05
CA GLY A 39 0.76 5.54 6.18
C GLY A 39 2.18 5.92 6.56
N ARG A 40 3.13 5.22 5.96
CA ARG A 40 4.57 5.50 6.11
C ARG A 40 5.06 6.34 4.95
N ARG A 41 5.86 7.34 5.26
CA ARG A 41 6.56 8.13 4.24
C ARG A 41 7.57 7.28 3.48
N GLY A 42 7.68 7.55 2.20
CA GLY A 42 8.64 6.89 1.31
C GLY A 42 8.29 5.42 0.99
N LEU A 43 7.06 4.98 1.22
CA LEU A 43 6.56 3.73 0.65
C LEU A 43 5.96 4.01 -0.74
N PRO A 44 6.22 3.15 -1.73
CA PRO A 44 5.63 3.30 -3.06
C PRO A 44 4.12 3.07 -3.05
N LEU A 45 3.47 3.34 -4.17
CA LEU A 45 2.06 3.19 -4.54
C LEU A 45 1.17 4.33 -4.10
N LEU A 46 1.23 4.77 -2.86
CA LEU A 46 0.36 5.82 -2.33
C LEU A 46 1.18 7.07 -2.03
N ARG A 47 0.51 8.21 -2.06
CA ARG A 47 1.12 9.46 -1.61
C ARG A 47 1.48 9.37 -0.14
N ASP A 48 2.52 10.09 0.26
CA ASP A 48 2.85 10.26 1.66
C ASP A 48 1.69 10.91 2.42
N PRO A 49 1.55 10.63 3.74
CA PRO A 49 0.59 11.33 4.58
C PRO A 49 0.78 12.84 4.49
N GLU A 50 -0.32 13.58 4.27
CA GLU A 50 -0.29 15.04 4.32
C GLU A 50 0.00 15.54 5.74
N ILE A 51 0.68 16.68 5.81
CA ILE A 51 0.93 17.35 7.09
C ILE A 51 -0.26 18.26 7.37
N VAL A 52 -0.92 17.98 8.49
CA VAL A 52 -1.99 18.85 9.01
C VAL A 52 -1.40 19.76 10.09
N GLU A 53 -1.45 21.07 9.87
CA GLU A 53 -0.91 22.05 10.79
C GLU A 53 -2.01 22.63 11.69
N GLY A 54 -1.70 22.75 12.99
CA GLY A 54 -2.51 23.46 13.98
C GLY A 54 -3.86 22.82 14.26
N CYS A 55 -4.02 22.23 15.44
CA CYS A 55 -5.31 21.77 15.96
C CYS A 55 -5.30 21.91 17.49
N GLU A 56 -6.47 22.11 18.10
CA GLU A 56 -6.63 22.11 19.55
C GLU A 56 -6.71 20.68 20.09
N VAL A 57 -7.27 19.76 19.29
CA VAL A 57 -7.42 18.35 19.68
C VAL A 57 -6.92 17.46 18.54
N LEU A 58 -5.98 16.57 18.87
CA LEU A 58 -5.49 15.54 17.95
C LEU A 58 -5.86 14.16 18.50
N ILE A 59 -6.57 13.38 17.69
CA ILE A 59 -6.87 11.96 17.94
C ILE A 59 -6.10 11.14 16.89
N THR A 60 -5.10 10.40 17.36
CA THR A 60 -4.16 9.68 16.47
C THR A 60 -3.96 8.24 16.95
N GLU A 61 -3.64 7.37 15.99
CA GLU A 61 -3.14 6.02 16.28
C GLU A 61 -1.78 6.04 16.99
N SER A 62 -1.43 4.94 17.63
CA SER A 62 -0.09 4.70 18.18
C SER A 62 0.36 3.24 18.05
N THR A 63 -0.14 2.53 17.05
CA THR A 63 0.06 1.10 16.83
C THR A 63 1.54 0.70 16.83
N TYR A 64 2.37 1.51 16.20
CA TYR A 64 3.81 1.32 16.13
C TYR A 64 4.59 2.51 16.73
N GLY A 65 3.99 3.22 17.66
CA GLY A 65 4.57 4.44 18.26
C GLY A 65 5.92 4.24 18.96
N ASN A 66 6.30 3.01 19.27
CA ASN A 66 7.57 2.65 19.91
C ASN A 66 8.55 1.93 18.95
N ARG A 67 8.35 1.95 17.65
CA ARG A 67 9.19 1.21 16.68
C ARG A 67 9.63 2.11 15.54
N VAL A 68 10.84 1.82 15.05
CA VAL A 68 11.36 2.36 13.79
C VAL A 68 11.21 1.26 12.74
N HIS A 69 10.56 1.58 11.62
CA HIS A 69 10.39 0.65 10.51
C HIS A 69 11.61 0.65 9.58
N PRO A 70 11.94 -0.50 8.94
CA PRO A 70 12.94 -0.56 7.87
C PRO A 70 12.55 0.35 6.69
N SER A 71 13.51 0.82 5.90
CA SER A 71 13.23 1.59 4.68
C SER A 71 12.54 0.73 3.60
N ALA A 72 11.94 1.35 2.58
CA ALA A 72 11.36 0.63 1.46
C ALA A 72 12.40 -0.19 0.69
N SER A 73 13.62 0.36 0.51
CA SER A 73 14.75 -0.35 -0.12
C SER A 73 15.17 -1.58 0.66
N ASP A 74 15.16 -1.51 2.00
CA ASP A 74 15.50 -2.65 2.86
C ASP A 74 14.47 -3.76 2.73
N ILE A 75 13.18 -3.42 2.62
CA ILE A 75 12.09 -4.38 2.43
C ILE A 75 12.25 -5.11 1.08
N LYS A 76 12.52 -4.37 0.00
CA LYS A 76 12.73 -4.93 -1.33
C LYS A 76 13.95 -5.85 -1.39
N GLY A 77 15.05 -5.43 -0.77
CA GLY A 77 16.29 -6.23 -0.68
C GLY A 77 16.09 -7.53 0.11
N GLU A 78 15.40 -7.46 1.24
CA GLU A 78 15.11 -8.63 2.07
C GLU A 78 14.15 -9.60 1.37
N LEU A 79 13.15 -9.09 0.66
CA LEU A 79 12.23 -9.90 -0.16
C LEU A 79 13.01 -10.68 -1.23
N LEU A 80 13.91 -10.02 -1.95
CA LEU A 80 14.76 -10.68 -2.95
C LEU A 80 15.62 -11.77 -2.30
N ARG A 81 16.31 -11.46 -1.20
CA ARG A 81 17.16 -12.42 -0.47
C ARG A 81 16.41 -13.69 -0.09
N ILE A 82 15.21 -13.55 0.48
CA ILE A 82 14.37 -14.68 0.88
C ILE A 82 13.96 -15.55 -0.33
N ILE A 83 13.59 -14.91 -1.44
CA ILE A 83 13.18 -15.63 -2.65
C ILE A 83 14.37 -16.34 -3.28
N ASP A 84 15.53 -15.73 -3.35
CA ASP A 84 16.76 -16.33 -3.86
C ASP A 84 17.16 -17.55 -3.04
N GLU A 85 17.21 -17.44 -1.71
CA GLU A 85 17.55 -18.55 -0.82
C GLU A 85 16.60 -19.73 -0.98
N ALA A 86 15.29 -19.45 -1.06
CA ALA A 86 14.29 -20.50 -1.30
C ALA A 86 14.43 -21.15 -2.68
N SER A 87 14.71 -20.35 -3.71
CA SER A 87 14.90 -20.83 -5.09
C SER A 87 16.08 -21.78 -5.22
N ILE A 88 17.20 -21.50 -4.56
CA ILE A 88 18.42 -22.34 -4.59
C ILE A 88 18.14 -23.75 -4.07
N VAL A 89 17.31 -23.88 -3.04
CA VAL A 89 16.99 -25.17 -2.42
C VAL A 89 15.73 -25.84 -2.99
N GLY A 90 15.09 -25.24 -4.02
CA GLY A 90 13.82 -25.70 -4.56
C GLY A 90 12.66 -25.60 -3.57
N GLY A 91 12.77 -24.66 -2.62
CA GLY A 91 11.77 -24.42 -1.58
C GLY A 91 10.59 -23.55 -2.05
N ARG A 92 9.66 -23.30 -1.14
CA ARG A 92 8.51 -22.41 -1.34
C ARG A 92 8.54 -21.27 -0.33
N VAL A 93 8.17 -20.05 -0.76
CA VAL A 93 7.97 -18.89 0.10
C VAL A 93 6.48 -18.66 0.25
N ILE A 94 6.00 -18.63 1.48
CA ILE A 94 4.60 -18.30 1.80
C ILE A 94 4.60 -16.98 2.56
N ILE A 95 3.94 -15.97 1.99
CA ILE A 95 3.87 -14.63 2.56
C ILE A 95 2.42 -14.33 2.96
N PRO A 96 2.07 -14.40 4.26
CA PRO A 96 0.75 -13.98 4.71
C PRO A 96 0.61 -12.46 4.57
N ALA A 97 -0.41 -12.03 3.85
CA ALA A 97 -0.69 -10.62 3.61
C ALA A 97 -2.19 -10.34 3.58
N PHE A 98 -2.59 -9.18 4.09
CA PHE A 98 -3.95 -8.71 3.90
C PHE A 98 -4.23 -8.43 2.42
N SER A 99 -5.46 -8.72 1.99
CA SER A 99 -5.90 -8.53 0.60
C SER A 99 -5.87 -7.07 0.14
N LEU A 100 -5.93 -6.12 1.09
CA LEU A 100 -5.89 -4.67 0.87
C LEU A 100 -4.58 -4.09 1.43
N GLY A 101 -3.92 -3.25 0.65
CA GLY A 101 -2.70 -2.53 0.99
C GLY A 101 -1.45 -3.40 0.86
N ARG A 102 -1.21 -4.30 1.81
CA ARG A 102 0.05 -5.08 1.89
C ARG A 102 0.30 -5.95 0.66
N THR A 103 -0.72 -6.62 0.14
CA THR A 103 -0.58 -7.43 -1.09
C THR A 103 -0.14 -6.57 -2.26
N GLN A 104 -0.71 -5.38 -2.43
CA GLN A 104 -0.37 -4.49 -3.54
C GLN A 104 1.07 -3.99 -3.44
N HIS A 105 1.56 -3.64 -2.24
CA HIS A 105 2.97 -3.27 -2.03
C HIS A 105 3.93 -4.42 -2.36
N LEU A 106 3.63 -5.65 -1.90
CA LEU A 106 4.46 -6.82 -2.21
C LEU A 106 4.52 -7.09 -3.71
N VAL A 107 3.37 -7.04 -4.39
CA VAL A 107 3.30 -7.22 -5.84
C VAL A 107 4.09 -6.14 -6.57
N TYR A 108 4.01 -4.89 -6.11
CA TYR A 108 4.78 -3.79 -6.68
C TYR A 108 6.29 -4.03 -6.56
N PHE A 109 6.80 -4.39 -5.37
CA PHE A 109 8.23 -4.71 -5.20
C PHE A 109 8.68 -5.90 -6.05
N LEU A 110 7.85 -6.93 -6.19
CA LEU A 110 8.15 -8.06 -7.07
C LEU A 110 8.18 -7.65 -8.53
N ASN A 111 7.28 -6.76 -8.96
CA ASN A 111 7.28 -6.19 -10.30
C ASN A 111 8.54 -5.38 -10.58
N GLU A 112 8.96 -4.52 -9.64
CA GLU A 112 10.22 -3.78 -9.77
C GLU A 112 11.43 -4.74 -9.90
N LEU A 113 11.53 -5.75 -9.03
CA LEU A 113 12.59 -6.76 -9.08
C LEU A 113 12.60 -7.53 -10.40
N HIS A 114 11.41 -7.84 -10.94
CA HIS A 114 11.27 -8.46 -12.27
C HIS A 114 11.78 -7.54 -13.38
N ASN A 115 11.37 -6.27 -13.38
CA ASN A 115 11.78 -5.30 -14.39
C ASN A 115 13.28 -4.96 -14.32
N GLU A 116 13.89 -5.06 -13.14
CA GLU A 116 15.32 -4.94 -12.92
C GLU A 116 16.10 -6.21 -13.35
N GLY A 117 15.41 -7.28 -13.72
CA GLY A 117 16.02 -8.57 -14.07
C GLY A 117 16.67 -9.30 -12.89
N LYS A 118 16.29 -8.94 -11.66
CA LYS A 118 16.84 -9.50 -10.42
C LYS A 118 16.02 -10.66 -9.87
N LEU A 119 14.72 -10.70 -10.19
CA LEU A 119 13.84 -11.74 -9.67
C LEU A 119 14.17 -13.09 -10.32
N PRO A 120 14.40 -14.16 -9.55
CA PRO A 120 14.54 -15.51 -10.11
C PRO A 120 13.32 -15.92 -10.93
N ASN A 121 13.52 -16.81 -11.89
CA ASN A 121 12.42 -17.34 -12.70
C ASN A 121 11.62 -18.37 -11.87
N VAL A 122 10.81 -17.90 -10.96
CA VAL A 122 9.93 -18.70 -10.11
C VAL A 122 8.48 -18.28 -10.33
N PRO A 123 7.50 -19.21 -10.29
CA PRO A 123 6.10 -18.87 -10.39
C PRO A 123 5.64 -18.13 -9.12
N ILE A 124 4.86 -17.07 -9.29
CA ILE A 124 4.31 -16.27 -8.18
C ILE A 124 2.80 -16.30 -8.26
N PHE A 125 2.18 -16.59 -7.12
CA PHE A 125 0.72 -16.67 -7.01
C PHE A 125 0.21 -15.72 -5.93
N VAL A 126 -0.78 -14.90 -6.30
CA VAL A 126 -1.59 -14.14 -5.34
C VAL A 126 -2.86 -14.93 -5.08
N ASP A 127 -2.80 -15.78 -4.04
CA ASP A 127 -3.90 -16.68 -3.69
C ASP A 127 -4.96 -15.98 -2.84
N SER A 128 -5.68 -15.05 -3.48
CA SER A 128 -6.80 -14.33 -2.87
C SER A 128 -7.72 -13.73 -3.94
N PRO A 129 -8.94 -14.25 -4.11
CA PRO A 129 -9.93 -13.63 -4.97
C PRO A 129 -10.29 -12.19 -4.56
N LEU A 130 -10.21 -11.88 -3.26
CA LEU A 130 -10.42 -10.53 -2.76
C LEU A 130 -9.27 -9.61 -3.18
N ALA A 131 -8.01 -10.03 -3.00
CA ALA A 131 -6.85 -9.24 -3.42
C ALA A 131 -6.88 -8.92 -4.92
N ARG A 132 -7.31 -9.86 -5.77
CA ARG A 132 -7.52 -9.62 -7.20
C ARG A 132 -8.52 -8.50 -7.46
N ARG A 133 -9.67 -8.48 -6.75
CA ARG A 133 -10.68 -7.40 -6.89
C ARG A 133 -10.17 -6.08 -6.38
N VAL A 134 -9.49 -6.07 -5.23
CA VAL A 134 -8.88 -4.87 -4.66
C VAL A 134 -7.83 -4.29 -5.61
N THR A 135 -6.95 -5.12 -6.17
CA THR A 135 -5.94 -4.67 -7.13
C THR A 135 -6.56 -4.02 -8.37
N ARG A 136 -7.74 -4.49 -8.80
CA ARG A 136 -8.49 -3.82 -9.87
C ARG A 136 -8.89 -2.39 -9.48
N VAL A 137 -9.36 -2.19 -8.23
CA VAL A 137 -9.69 -0.84 -7.73
C VAL A 137 -8.46 0.07 -7.77
N TYR A 138 -7.27 -0.43 -7.40
CA TYR A 138 -6.02 0.32 -7.52
C TYR A 138 -5.74 0.75 -8.97
N ARG A 139 -5.94 -0.14 -9.95
CA ARG A 139 -5.79 0.20 -11.39
C ARG A 139 -6.80 1.23 -11.88
N ASP A 140 -8.02 1.20 -11.35
CA ASP A 140 -9.10 2.12 -11.72
C ASP A 140 -8.89 3.54 -11.13
N HIS A 141 -8.12 3.67 -10.02
CA HIS A 141 -7.86 4.91 -9.30
C HIS A 141 -6.38 5.35 -9.35
N LYS A 142 -5.76 5.22 -10.51
CA LYS A 142 -4.35 5.56 -10.73
C LYS A 142 -4.00 7.04 -10.50
N ASP A 143 -4.96 7.92 -10.58
CA ASP A 143 -4.82 9.37 -10.43
C ASP A 143 -4.50 9.81 -9.00
N ILE A 144 -4.83 8.97 -8.01
CA ILE A 144 -4.54 9.25 -6.59
C ILE A 144 -3.31 8.49 -6.06
N MET A 145 -2.60 7.75 -6.91
CA MET A 145 -1.34 7.12 -6.56
C MET A 145 -0.17 8.11 -6.55
N ASP A 146 0.98 7.67 -6.09
CA ASP A 146 2.20 8.47 -6.13
C ASP A 146 2.67 8.75 -7.57
N ALA A 147 3.61 9.69 -7.71
CA ALA A 147 4.08 10.15 -9.01
C ALA A 147 4.85 9.05 -9.78
N GLU A 148 5.53 8.15 -9.09
CA GLU A 148 6.30 7.07 -9.68
C GLU A 148 5.39 6.04 -10.35
N VAL A 149 4.36 5.60 -9.65
CA VAL A 149 3.35 4.68 -10.19
C VAL A 149 2.58 5.31 -11.35
N GLN A 150 2.23 6.60 -11.24
CA GLN A 150 1.59 7.31 -12.33
C GLN A 150 2.47 7.36 -13.59
N GLU A 151 3.79 7.49 -13.44
CA GLU A 151 4.73 7.45 -14.56
C GLU A 151 4.84 6.06 -15.19
N LEU A 152 4.87 4.98 -14.39
CA LEU A 152 4.82 3.61 -14.90
C LEU A 152 3.55 3.36 -15.72
N LEU A 153 2.41 3.78 -15.19
CA LEU A 153 1.12 3.63 -15.88
C LEU A 153 1.03 4.46 -17.17
N ARG A 154 1.69 5.62 -17.25
CA ARG A 154 1.78 6.40 -18.49
C ARG A 154 2.61 5.71 -19.57
N ARG A 155 3.56 4.87 -19.17
CA ARG A 155 4.38 4.02 -20.07
C ARG A 155 3.72 2.69 -20.41
N ASP A 156 2.44 2.53 -20.09
CA ASP A 156 1.67 1.29 -20.29
C ASP A 156 2.27 0.08 -19.54
N GLN A 157 2.95 0.34 -18.42
CA GLN A 157 3.49 -0.69 -17.54
C GLN A 157 2.52 -0.93 -16.37
N ASP A 158 2.08 -2.19 -16.22
CA ASP A 158 1.22 -2.57 -15.09
C ASP A 158 2.06 -2.78 -13.83
N PRO A 159 1.92 -1.92 -12.79
CA PRO A 159 2.67 -2.07 -11.54
C PRO A 159 2.22 -3.28 -10.70
N PHE A 160 1.10 -3.90 -11.08
CA PHE A 160 0.47 -5.00 -10.34
C PHE A 160 0.49 -6.33 -11.10
N GLY A 161 1.35 -6.48 -12.09
CA GLY A 161 1.46 -7.71 -12.85
C GLY A 161 2.71 -7.77 -13.72
N PHE A 162 3.22 -8.98 -13.92
CA PHE A 162 4.35 -9.27 -14.81
C PHE A 162 4.30 -10.75 -15.25
N PRO A 163 5.01 -11.13 -16.33
CA PRO A 163 5.09 -12.52 -16.76
C PRO A 163 5.58 -13.44 -15.64
N GLY A 164 4.87 -14.56 -15.40
CA GLY A 164 5.17 -15.50 -14.32
C GLY A 164 4.39 -15.25 -13.02
N MET A 165 3.57 -14.19 -12.94
CA MET A 165 2.68 -13.93 -11.82
C MET A 165 1.22 -14.21 -12.16
N THR A 166 0.50 -14.85 -11.25
CA THR A 166 -0.91 -15.23 -11.42
C THR A 166 -1.75 -14.83 -10.21
N TYR A 167 -2.89 -14.20 -10.46
CA TYR A 167 -3.93 -13.99 -9.45
C TYR A 167 -4.92 -15.14 -9.48
N VAL A 168 -4.99 -15.90 -8.41
CA VAL A 168 -5.95 -17.00 -8.23
C VAL A 168 -7.36 -16.43 -8.13
N ALA A 169 -8.27 -16.93 -8.95
CA ALA A 169 -9.63 -16.41 -9.05
C ALA A 169 -10.65 -17.24 -8.26
N THR A 170 -10.37 -18.53 -8.06
CA THR A 170 -11.32 -19.49 -7.49
C THR A 170 -10.67 -20.38 -6.44
N GLN A 171 -11.50 -20.92 -5.54
CA GLN A 171 -11.03 -21.90 -4.56
C GLN A 171 -10.46 -23.17 -5.22
N ARG A 172 -10.98 -23.56 -6.37
CA ARG A 172 -10.47 -24.72 -7.12
C ARG A 172 -9.03 -24.48 -7.57
N GLU A 173 -8.76 -23.33 -8.19
CA GLU A 173 -7.39 -22.95 -8.59
C GLU A 173 -6.44 -22.89 -7.39
N SER A 174 -6.91 -22.40 -6.22
CA SER A 174 -6.14 -22.37 -4.98
C SER A 174 -5.73 -23.79 -4.50
N MET A 175 -6.62 -24.76 -4.67
CA MET A 175 -6.34 -26.15 -4.26
C MET A 175 -5.42 -26.89 -5.22
N GLU A 176 -5.16 -26.37 -6.41
CA GLU A 176 -4.27 -26.93 -7.43
C GLU A 176 -2.83 -26.39 -7.32
N LEU A 177 -2.54 -25.42 -6.40
CA LEU A 177 -1.21 -24.87 -6.12
C LEU A 177 -0.40 -25.79 -5.18
#